data_7a04b958a521fc6e4630074b0e2b066c
#
_entry.id   7a04b958a521fc6e4630074b0e2b066c
#
_cell.length_a   1.000
_cell.length_b   1.000
_cell.length_c   1.000
_cell.angle_alpha   90.00
_cell.angle_beta   90.00
_cell.angle_gamma   90.00
#
_symmetry.space_group_name_H-M   'P 1'
#
loop_
_entity.id
_entity.type
_entity.pdbx_description
1 polymer ?
#
loop_
_entity_poly.entity_id
_entity_poly.type
_entity_poly.pdbx_seq_one_letter_code
_entity_poly.pdbx_strand_id
1 'polypeptide(L)'
;MKLIVQPDNGIAPVVNAIKQAAKTIDLLIFRLDRLEIARALQVAVARGVHVRALTAHANRGGTKNLRKLEMQLLEAGVTVSRTADDLVRYHGKMMIVDGRMLHVYGFNFTGLDMEKSRSFGVISRNKKLVNEAAKLFDADFERQPYKAGDERLIVSPVNARERLAAFIKGARRQLLIYDPQLTDDAMLRLISQKIAAGIEAKIIGKVESKWDVGGEPFPGRRLHARVIIRDGRRAFLGSQSLRRLELEKRREVGVVVTDRRAIREMIEVFESDWARTRSGRKASKKAEKKEEKQLVAAT
;
A
#
# COMPACT_ATOMS: atom_id res chain seq x y z
N MET A 1 -15.37 -2.80 -0.46
CA MET A 1 -14.03 -2.81 -1.10
C MET A 1 -13.60 -4.23 -1.37
N LYS A 2 -12.67 -4.48 -2.32
CA LYS A 2 -12.08 -5.80 -2.57
C LYS A 2 -10.58 -5.71 -2.27
N LEU A 3 -10.07 -6.63 -1.45
CA LEU A 3 -8.66 -6.73 -1.13
C LEU A 3 -7.90 -7.47 -2.25
N ILE A 4 -6.64 -7.11 -2.43
CA ILE A 4 -5.65 -7.83 -3.23
C ILE A 4 -4.49 -8.15 -2.28
N VAL A 5 -4.11 -9.41 -2.20
CA VAL A 5 -3.01 -9.91 -1.37
C VAL A 5 -1.95 -10.52 -2.27
N GLN A 6 -0.74 -9.99 -2.23
CA GLN A 6 0.37 -10.54 -2.98
C GLN A 6 1.25 -11.44 -2.08
N PRO A 7 1.76 -12.53 -2.62
CA PRO A 7 1.71 -12.99 -4.02
C PRO A 7 0.46 -13.79 -4.41
N ASP A 8 -0.47 -14.03 -3.49
CA ASP A 8 -1.54 -15.03 -3.61
C ASP A 8 -2.52 -14.71 -4.76
N ASN A 9 -2.76 -13.43 -5.07
CA ASN A 9 -3.63 -13.03 -6.18
C ASN A 9 -2.90 -12.80 -7.52
N GLY A 10 -1.57 -12.73 -7.54
CA GLY A 10 -0.77 -12.53 -8.75
C GLY A 10 -1.17 -11.31 -9.58
N ILE A 11 -1.08 -11.43 -10.90
CA ILE A 11 -1.39 -10.35 -11.86
C ILE A 11 -2.87 -10.23 -12.20
N ALA A 12 -3.66 -11.27 -11.95
CA ALA A 12 -5.04 -11.38 -12.43
C ALA A 12 -5.93 -10.18 -12.07
N PRO A 13 -5.92 -9.62 -10.85
CA PRO A 13 -6.75 -8.47 -10.51
C PRO A 13 -6.47 -7.24 -11.37
N VAL A 14 -5.21 -7.00 -11.74
CA VAL A 14 -4.80 -5.86 -12.57
C VAL A 14 -5.20 -6.08 -14.02
N VAL A 15 -4.83 -7.24 -14.58
CA VAL A 15 -5.13 -7.60 -15.98
C VAL A 15 -6.64 -7.63 -16.24
N ASN A 16 -7.42 -8.22 -15.33
CA ASN A 16 -8.88 -8.27 -15.46
C ASN A 16 -9.52 -6.88 -15.41
N ALA A 17 -9.03 -5.98 -14.55
CA ALA A 17 -9.53 -4.61 -14.52
C ALA A 17 -9.26 -3.86 -15.84
N ILE A 18 -8.06 -4.00 -16.42
CA ILE A 18 -7.71 -3.42 -17.71
C ILE A 18 -8.57 -4.00 -18.83
N LYS A 19 -8.76 -5.34 -18.86
CA LYS A 19 -9.61 -6.00 -19.85
C LYS A 19 -11.08 -5.55 -19.80
N GLN A 20 -11.59 -5.22 -18.61
CA GLN A 20 -12.97 -4.78 -18.39
C GLN A 20 -13.19 -3.29 -18.63
N ALA A 21 -12.13 -2.50 -18.79
CA ALA A 21 -12.23 -1.08 -19.08
C ALA A 21 -12.97 -0.85 -20.42
N ALA A 22 -13.96 0.05 -20.37
CA ALA A 22 -14.81 0.38 -21.54
C ALA A 22 -14.51 1.77 -22.12
N LYS A 23 -14.03 2.73 -21.31
CA LYS A 23 -13.85 4.13 -21.71
C LYS A 23 -12.46 4.67 -21.39
N THR A 24 -12.03 4.56 -20.14
CA THR A 24 -10.80 5.22 -19.68
C THR A 24 -10.00 4.39 -18.70
N ILE A 25 -8.68 4.52 -18.73
CA ILE A 25 -7.76 4.05 -17.70
C ILE A 25 -6.78 5.17 -17.38
N ASP A 26 -6.73 5.61 -16.11
CA ASP A 26 -5.72 6.51 -15.58
C ASP A 26 -4.77 5.71 -14.70
N LEU A 27 -3.51 5.64 -15.07
CA LEU A 27 -2.50 4.78 -14.43
C LEU A 27 -1.34 5.62 -13.86
N LEU A 28 -1.19 5.65 -12.53
CA LEU A 28 0.02 6.11 -11.85
C LEU A 28 0.86 4.90 -11.47
N ILE A 29 2.04 4.76 -12.07
CA ILE A 29 2.89 3.60 -11.82
C ILE A 29 4.39 3.97 -11.85
N PHE A 30 5.15 3.38 -10.92
CA PHE A 30 6.59 3.64 -10.80
C PHE A 30 7.46 2.60 -11.53
N ARG A 31 7.03 1.32 -11.55
CA ARG A 31 7.72 0.23 -12.27
C ARG A 31 6.72 -0.76 -12.85
N LEU A 32 6.99 -1.18 -14.08
CA LEU A 32 6.27 -2.23 -14.78
C LEU A 32 7.29 -3.06 -15.57
N ASP A 33 7.34 -4.36 -15.32
CA ASP A 33 8.13 -5.34 -16.08
C ASP A 33 7.29 -6.55 -16.53
N ARG A 34 5.98 -6.55 -16.18
CA ARG A 34 5.05 -7.61 -16.57
C ARG A 34 4.48 -7.36 -17.96
N LEU A 35 4.94 -8.14 -18.93
CA LEU A 35 4.50 -8.04 -20.33
C LEU A 35 3.00 -8.25 -20.50
N GLU A 36 2.39 -9.09 -19.66
CA GLU A 36 0.96 -9.36 -19.69
C GLU A 36 0.13 -8.11 -19.39
N ILE A 37 0.62 -7.24 -18.52
CA ILE A 37 -0.03 -5.95 -18.19
C ILE A 37 0.17 -4.97 -19.35
N ALA A 38 1.37 -4.88 -19.92
CA ALA A 38 1.64 -4.03 -21.08
C ALA A 38 0.76 -4.44 -22.28
N ARG A 39 0.67 -5.74 -22.57
CA ARG A 39 -0.23 -6.27 -23.63
C ARG A 39 -1.70 -5.98 -23.34
N ALA A 40 -2.14 -6.10 -22.08
CA ALA A 40 -3.53 -5.78 -21.73
C ALA A 40 -3.85 -4.30 -21.98
N LEU A 41 -2.92 -3.38 -21.67
CA LEU A 41 -3.05 -1.95 -21.98
C LEU A 41 -3.11 -1.72 -23.49
N GLN A 42 -2.23 -2.34 -24.26
CA GLN A 42 -2.23 -2.25 -25.73
C GLN A 42 -3.58 -2.72 -26.33
N VAL A 43 -4.08 -3.85 -25.86
CA VAL A 43 -5.40 -4.36 -26.31
C VAL A 43 -6.53 -3.43 -25.88
N ALA A 44 -6.45 -2.79 -24.69
CA ALA A 44 -7.44 -1.81 -24.28
C ALA A 44 -7.44 -0.58 -25.20
N VAL A 45 -6.27 -0.04 -25.55
CA VAL A 45 -6.12 1.06 -26.52
C VAL A 45 -6.71 0.66 -27.88
N ALA A 46 -6.38 -0.54 -28.39
CA ALA A 46 -6.92 -1.04 -29.66
C ALA A 46 -8.46 -1.18 -29.66
N ARG A 47 -9.08 -1.35 -28.49
CA ARG A 47 -10.55 -1.31 -28.33
C ARG A 47 -11.13 0.10 -28.26
N GLY A 48 -10.32 1.15 -28.35
CA GLY A 48 -10.75 2.53 -28.20
C GLY A 48 -10.81 3.04 -26.76
N VAL A 49 -10.24 2.31 -25.80
CA VAL A 49 -10.11 2.81 -24.41
C VAL A 49 -9.05 3.89 -24.36
N HIS A 50 -9.38 5.07 -23.86
CA HIS A 50 -8.40 6.15 -23.65
C HIS A 50 -7.55 5.85 -22.40
N VAL A 51 -6.28 5.55 -22.61
CA VAL A 51 -5.34 5.20 -21.54
C VAL A 51 -4.35 6.33 -21.32
N ARG A 52 -4.32 6.89 -20.10
CA ARG A 52 -3.32 7.86 -19.66
C ARG A 52 -2.41 7.21 -18.60
N ALA A 53 -1.11 7.43 -18.70
CA ALA A 53 -0.15 6.98 -17.71
C ALA A 53 0.72 8.13 -17.22
N LEU A 54 0.89 8.18 -15.91
CA LEU A 54 1.76 9.13 -15.23
C LEU A 54 2.99 8.38 -14.70
N THR A 55 4.17 8.74 -15.21
CA THR A 55 5.46 8.17 -14.83
C THR A 55 6.29 9.17 -14.04
N ALA A 56 7.15 8.69 -13.15
CA ALA A 56 8.01 9.57 -12.37
C ALA A 56 9.04 10.28 -13.26
N HIS A 57 9.22 11.60 -13.08
CA HIS A 57 10.26 12.38 -13.77
C HIS A 57 11.66 11.89 -13.39
N ALA A 58 11.93 11.69 -12.10
CA ALA A 58 13.24 11.34 -11.57
C ALA A 58 13.23 10.12 -10.62
N ASN A 59 14.40 9.51 -10.49
CA ASN A 59 14.68 8.46 -9.51
C ASN A 59 16.14 8.54 -9.08
N ARG A 60 16.43 8.42 -7.78
CA ARG A 60 17.79 8.43 -7.23
C ARG A 60 18.74 7.39 -7.85
N GLY A 61 18.22 6.24 -8.29
CA GLY A 61 18.99 5.19 -8.97
C GLY A 61 19.14 5.42 -10.49
N GLY A 62 18.91 6.64 -10.97
CA GLY A 62 18.97 7.00 -12.39
C GLY A 62 17.62 6.81 -13.10
N THR A 63 17.50 7.41 -14.30
CA THR A 63 16.25 7.49 -15.05
C THR A 63 16.07 6.41 -16.12
N LYS A 64 17.12 5.62 -16.41
CA LYS A 64 17.10 4.61 -17.50
C LYS A 64 15.87 3.69 -17.46
N ASN A 65 15.53 3.15 -16.29
CA ASN A 65 14.37 2.27 -16.17
C ASN A 65 13.03 3.01 -16.28
N LEU A 66 12.99 4.30 -15.92
CA LEU A 66 11.80 5.13 -16.11
C LEU A 66 11.58 5.42 -17.60
N ARG A 67 12.65 5.74 -18.33
CA ARG A 67 12.59 5.96 -19.80
C ARG A 67 12.18 4.69 -20.52
N LYS A 68 12.70 3.54 -20.11
CA LYS A 68 12.26 2.24 -20.65
C LYS A 68 10.76 2.00 -20.44
N LEU A 69 10.25 2.29 -19.24
CA LEU A 69 8.83 2.20 -18.95
C LEU A 69 7.99 3.13 -19.83
N GLU A 70 8.43 4.37 -20.02
CA GLU A 70 7.75 5.32 -20.90
C GLU A 70 7.66 4.79 -22.33
N MET A 71 8.76 4.30 -22.87
CA MET A 71 8.79 3.74 -24.23
C MET A 71 7.82 2.56 -24.35
N GLN A 72 7.81 1.65 -23.41
CA GLN A 72 6.87 0.52 -23.40
C GLN A 72 5.39 0.98 -23.39
N LEU A 73 5.08 2.04 -22.64
CA LEU A 73 3.73 2.58 -22.59
C LEU A 73 3.35 3.30 -23.89
N LEU A 74 4.26 4.08 -24.45
CA LEU A 74 4.07 4.76 -25.73
C LEU A 74 3.89 3.75 -26.88
N GLU A 75 4.70 2.70 -26.95
CA GLU A 75 4.58 1.60 -27.91
C GLU A 75 3.22 0.88 -27.79
N ALA A 76 2.65 0.85 -26.59
CA ALA A 76 1.31 0.32 -26.36
C ALA A 76 0.17 1.30 -26.74
N GLY A 77 0.50 2.50 -27.26
CA GLY A 77 -0.47 3.54 -27.63
C GLY A 77 -1.03 4.34 -26.45
N VAL A 78 -0.37 4.27 -25.29
CA VAL A 78 -0.78 4.98 -24.07
C VAL A 78 -0.32 6.44 -24.12
N THR A 79 -1.17 7.39 -23.73
CA THR A 79 -0.78 8.77 -23.52
C THR A 79 0.04 8.89 -22.24
N VAL A 80 1.33 9.25 -22.36
CA VAL A 80 2.25 9.29 -21.22
C VAL A 80 2.59 10.72 -20.85
N SER A 81 2.49 11.06 -19.57
CA SER A 81 3.03 12.28 -18.98
C SER A 81 4.07 11.94 -17.90
N ARG A 82 5.03 12.83 -17.71
CA ARG A 82 5.95 12.79 -16.58
C ARG A 82 5.44 13.69 -15.48
N THR A 83 5.63 13.27 -14.23
CA THR A 83 5.33 14.10 -13.06
C THR A 83 6.18 15.38 -13.06
N ALA A 84 5.83 16.34 -12.22
CA ALA A 84 6.71 17.46 -11.89
C ALA A 84 8.04 16.96 -11.29
N ASP A 85 9.05 17.83 -11.23
CA ASP A 85 10.37 17.57 -10.61
C ASP A 85 10.53 18.32 -9.28
N ASP A 86 9.42 18.51 -8.58
CA ASP A 86 9.31 19.26 -7.32
C ASP A 86 9.53 18.38 -6.06
N LEU A 87 9.48 17.05 -6.22
CA LEU A 87 9.64 16.07 -5.15
C LEU A 87 10.80 15.10 -5.44
N VAL A 88 11.39 14.57 -4.37
CA VAL A 88 12.48 13.57 -4.48
C VAL A 88 12.07 12.38 -5.35
N ARG A 89 10.77 12.02 -5.34
CA ARG A 89 10.20 10.94 -6.16
C ARG A 89 8.68 10.95 -6.13
N TYR A 90 8.08 10.67 -7.26
CA TYR A 90 6.70 10.24 -7.36
C TYR A 90 6.65 8.71 -7.34
N HIS A 91 6.08 8.14 -6.27
CA HIS A 91 6.16 6.71 -6.02
C HIS A 91 4.79 6.10 -5.67
N GLY A 92 3.72 6.85 -5.77
CA GLY A 92 2.36 6.34 -5.68
C GLY A 92 2.07 5.30 -6.77
N LYS A 93 1.11 4.42 -6.51
CA LYS A 93 0.65 3.40 -7.45
C LYS A 93 -0.85 3.29 -7.35
N MET A 94 -1.53 3.72 -8.39
CA MET A 94 -2.98 3.62 -8.48
C MET A 94 -3.43 3.49 -9.93
N MET A 95 -4.63 2.97 -10.13
CA MET A 95 -5.29 2.91 -11.42
C MET A 95 -6.75 3.26 -11.22
N ILE A 96 -7.28 4.12 -12.08
CA ILE A 96 -8.70 4.46 -12.12
C ILE A 96 -9.26 3.93 -13.43
N VAL A 97 -10.32 3.13 -13.36
CA VAL A 97 -10.97 2.52 -14.52
C VAL A 97 -12.35 3.14 -14.69
N ASP A 98 -12.59 3.68 -15.89
CA ASP A 98 -13.86 4.29 -16.33
C ASP A 98 -14.41 5.39 -15.40
N GLY A 99 -13.53 6.06 -14.61
CA GLY A 99 -13.93 7.02 -13.59
C GLY A 99 -14.84 6.44 -12.50
N ARG A 100 -14.90 5.11 -12.35
CA ARG A 100 -15.82 4.40 -11.45
C ARG A 100 -15.16 3.44 -10.47
N MET A 101 -13.95 3.02 -10.77
CA MET A 101 -13.26 2.02 -9.97
C MET A 101 -11.83 2.48 -9.72
N LEU A 102 -11.48 2.66 -8.45
CA LEU A 102 -10.14 3.02 -7.98
C LEU A 102 -9.44 1.76 -7.47
N HIS A 103 -8.24 1.54 -7.95
CA HIS A 103 -7.27 0.60 -7.41
C HIS A 103 -6.14 1.38 -6.75
N VAL A 104 -5.80 1.08 -5.51
CA VAL A 104 -4.59 1.58 -4.84
C VAL A 104 -3.71 0.40 -4.49
N TYR A 105 -2.42 0.50 -4.83
CA TYR A 105 -1.47 -0.60 -4.69
C TYR A 105 -0.30 -0.23 -3.78
N GLY A 106 0.06 -1.13 -2.88
CA GLY A 106 1.33 -1.08 -2.15
C GLY A 106 2.52 -1.63 -2.96
N PHE A 107 2.28 -2.12 -4.19
CA PHE A 107 3.24 -2.83 -5.03
C PHE A 107 3.33 -2.26 -6.45
N ASN A 108 4.49 -2.48 -7.11
CA ASN A 108 4.66 -2.20 -8.53
C ASN A 108 4.16 -3.39 -9.37
N PHE A 109 4.03 -3.17 -10.66
CA PHE A 109 3.68 -4.22 -11.60
C PHE A 109 4.92 -4.98 -12.08
N THR A 110 5.64 -5.56 -11.11
CA THR A 110 6.87 -6.31 -11.33
C THR A 110 6.75 -7.73 -10.80
N GLY A 111 7.46 -8.67 -11.43
CA GLY A 111 7.52 -10.05 -10.95
C GLY A 111 7.99 -10.15 -9.51
N LEU A 112 8.95 -9.29 -9.10
CA LEU A 112 9.42 -9.25 -7.71
C LEU A 112 8.31 -8.87 -6.72
N ASP A 113 7.52 -7.82 -7.04
CA ASP A 113 6.50 -7.33 -6.13
C ASP A 113 5.24 -8.21 -6.14
N MET A 114 4.85 -8.75 -7.31
CA MET A 114 3.60 -9.48 -7.47
C MET A 114 3.69 -10.98 -7.17
N GLU A 115 4.88 -11.59 -7.27
CA GLU A 115 5.07 -13.04 -7.11
C GLU A 115 5.94 -13.42 -5.91
N LYS A 116 6.82 -12.53 -5.46
CA LYS A 116 7.83 -12.85 -4.45
C LYS A 116 7.74 -12.01 -3.17
N SER A 117 6.82 -11.04 -3.12
CA SER A 117 6.72 -10.14 -1.99
C SER A 117 5.34 -10.21 -1.32
N ARG A 118 5.29 -10.10 0.01
CA ARG A 118 4.06 -9.78 0.71
C ARG A 118 3.74 -8.31 0.47
N SER A 119 2.61 -8.03 -0.16
CA SER A 119 2.07 -6.70 -0.37
C SER A 119 0.56 -6.73 -0.52
N PHE A 120 -0.06 -5.56 -0.49
CA PHE A 120 -1.50 -5.43 -0.55
C PHE A 120 -1.91 -4.36 -1.57
N GLY A 121 -3.10 -4.53 -2.11
CA GLY A 121 -3.83 -3.52 -2.85
C GLY A 121 -5.30 -3.55 -2.49
N VAL A 122 -6.03 -2.51 -2.84
CA VAL A 122 -7.47 -2.45 -2.61
C VAL A 122 -8.19 -1.85 -3.81
N ILE A 123 -9.38 -2.38 -4.10
CA ILE A 123 -10.27 -1.90 -5.14
C ILE A 123 -11.50 -1.27 -4.48
N SER A 124 -11.82 -0.06 -4.87
CA SER A 124 -12.97 0.70 -4.36
C SER A 124 -13.84 1.22 -5.49
N ARG A 125 -15.17 1.16 -5.29
CA ARG A 125 -16.17 1.82 -6.16
C ARG A 125 -16.86 2.98 -5.44
N ASN A 126 -16.31 3.44 -4.31
CA ASN A 126 -16.85 4.59 -3.61
C ASN A 126 -16.64 5.85 -4.45
N LYS A 127 -17.73 6.45 -4.94
CA LYS A 127 -17.72 7.58 -5.87
C LYS A 127 -16.89 8.77 -5.37
N LYS A 128 -17.02 9.13 -4.07
CA LYS A 128 -16.25 10.25 -3.49
C LYS A 128 -14.75 9.97 -3.52
N LEU A 129 -14.35 8.75 -3.14
CA LEU A 129 -12.94 8.36 -3.12
C LEU A 129 -12.35 8.24 -4.55
N VAL A 130 -13.15 7.73 -5.51
CA VAL A 130 -12.75 7.67 -6.93
C VAL A 130 -12.55 9.07 -7.49
N ASN A 131 -13.47 9.98 -7.25
CA ASN A 131 -13.37 11.37 -7.72
C ASN A 131 -12.16 12.09 -7.09
N GLU A 132 -11.88 11.85 -5.81
CA GLU A 132 -10.72 12.46 -5.16
C GLU A 132 -9.39 11.93 -5.74
N ALA A 133 -9.33 10.62 -6.04
CA ALA A 133 -8.17 10.02 -6.70
C ALA A 133 -8.00 10.53 -8.14
N ALA A 134 -9.09 10.75 -8.88
CA ALA A 134 -9.05 11.35 -10.21
C ALA A 134 -8.52 12.78 -10.16
N LYS A 135 -9.01 13.60 -9.21
CA LYS A 135 -8.50 14.95 -8.97
C LYS A 135 -6.98 14.97 -8.66
N LEU A 136 -6.49 14.01 -7.86
CA LEU A 136 -5.05 13.87 -7.62
C LEU A 136 -4.31 13.51 -8.91
N PHE A 137 -4.84 12.53 -9.67
CA PHE A 137 -4.22 12.10 -10.92
C PHE A 137 -4.13 13.25 -11.92
N ASP A 138 -5.22 13.99 -12.14
CA ASP A 138 -5.26 15.12 -13.07
C ASP A 138 -4.30 16.23 -12.63
N ALA A 139 -4.28 16.59 -11.35
CA ALA A 139 -3.35 17.59 -10.82
C ALA A 139 -1.87 17.18 -11.06
N ASP A 140 -1.50 15.93 -10.74
CA ASP A 140 -0.14 15.45 -10.95
C ASP A 140 0.19 15.28 -12.46
N PHE A 141 -0.81 14.92 -13.29
CA PHE A 141 -0.64 14.76 -14.75
C PHE A 141 -0.42 16.09 -15.45
N GLU A 142 -1.11 17.14 -15.02
CA GLU A 142 -1.03 18.51 -15.51
C GLU A 142 0.04 19.35 -14.77
N ARG A 143 0.73 18.75 -13.78
CA ARG A 143 1.72 19.41 -12.91
C ARG A 143 1.17 20.60 -12.17
N GLN A 144 -0.07 20.47 -11.70
CA GLN A 144 -0.77 21.49 -10.91
C GLN A 144 -0.74 21.11 -9.41
N PRO A 145 -0.86 22.09 -8.52
CA PRO A 145 -0.97 21.83 -7.09
C PRO A 145 -2.21 21.00 -6.75
N TYR A 146 -2.03 19.92 -5.97
CA TYR A 146 -3.12 19.12 -5.45
C TYR A 146 -3.49 19.55 -4.03
N LYS A 147 -4.78 19.77 -3.78
CA LYS A 147 -5.36 20.01 -2.46
C LYS A 147 -6.30 18.86 -2.08
N ALA A 148 -5.99 18.19 -0.97
CA ALA A 148 -6.78 17.06 -0.49
C ALA A 148 -8.18 17.47 -0.05
N GLY A 149 -9.21 16.73 -0.48
CA GLY A 149 -10.62 16.95 -0.17
C GLY A 149 -11.29 15.77 0.55
N ASP A 150 -10.80 14.54 0.39
CA ASP A 150 -11.34 13.35 1.07
C ASP A 150 -10.30 12.79 2.07
N GLU A 151 -10.71 12.71 3.33
CA GLU A 151 -9.86 12.23 4.43
C GLU A 151 -9.38 10.78 4.27
N ARG A 152 -10.05 9.99 3.44
CA ARG A 152 -9.71 8.59 3.21
C ARG A 152 -8.58 8.41 2.22
N LEU A 153 -8.31 9.41 1.36
CA LEU A 153 -7.17 9.40 0.47
C LEU A 153 -5.98 10.04 1.19
N ILE A 154 -4.97 9.22 1.44
CA ILE A 154 -3.74 9.64 2.12
C ILE A 154 -2.67 9.91 1.08
N VAL A 155 -2.23 11.15 0.98
CA VAL A 155 -1.29 11.61 -0.05
C VAL A 155 -0.10 12.31 0.59
N SER A 156 1.09 11.79 0.35
CA SER A 156 2.33 12.49 0.73
C SER A 156 2.75 13.49 -0.36
N PRO A 157 3.35 14.62 0.01
CA PRO A 157 3.53 15.16 1.36
C PRO A 157 2.32 15.92 1.92
N VAL A 158 1.18 15.93 1.20
CA VAL A 158 0.04 16.84 1.41
C VAL A 158 -0.62 16.65 2.78
N ASN A 159 -1.03 15.40 3.11
CA ASN A 159 -1.77 15.12 4.35
C ASN A 159 -1.29 13.86 5.09
N ALA A 160 -0.32 13.11 4.54
CA ALA A 160 0.01 11.78 5.04
C ALA A 160 0.52 11.81 6.48
N ARG A 161 1.43 12.73 6.84
CA ARG A 161 1.97 12.83 8.20
C ARG A 161 0.87 13.06 9.22
N GLU A 162 0.03 14.06 9.00
CA GLU A 162 -1.05 14.41 9.91
C GLU A 162 -2.07 13.26 10.05
N ARG A 163 -2.51 12.72 8.91
CA ARG A 163 -3.54 11.68 8.88
C ARG A 163 -3.07 10.37 9.48
N LEU A 164 -1.84 9.93 9.20
CA LEU A 164 -1.29 8.71 9.78
C LEU A 164 -0.99 8.88 11.28
N ALA A 165 -0.53 10.05 11.72
CA ALA A 165 -0.41 10.35 13.14
C ALA A 165 -1.77 10.29 13.86
N ALA A 166 -2.81 10.92 13.31
CA ALA A 166 -4.17 10.85 13.84
C ALA A 166 -4.73 9.42 13.82
N PHE A 167 -4.39 8.64 12.78
CA PHE A 167 -4.78 7.25 12.67
C PHE A 167 -4.20 6.42 13.83
N ILE A 168 -2.89 6.56 14.11
CA ILE A 168 -2.19 5.86 15.21
C ILE A 168 -2.71 6.35 16.57
N LYS A 169 -2.85 7.67 16.77
CA LYS A 169 -3.40 8.25 18.02
C LYS A 169 -4.78 7.72 18.35
N GLY A 170 -5.59 7.45 17.34
CA GLY A 170 -6.96 6.94 17.50
C GLY A 170 -7.07 5.46 17.93
N ALA A 171 -5.95 4.73 18.07
CA ALA A 171 -5.97 3.34 18.54
C ALA A 171 -6.40 3.26 20.02
N ARG A 172 -7.28 2.29 20.32
CA ARG A 172 -7.84 2.06 21.66
C ARG A 172 -7.56 0.67 22.21
N ARG A 173 -7.24 -0.31 21.36
CA ARG A 173 -7.00 -1.70 21.74
C ARG A 173 -5.78 -2.30 21.05
N GLN A 174 -5.66 -2.12 19.73
CA GLN A 174 -4.67 -2.85 18.96
C GLN A 174 -4.18 -2.05 17.74
N LEU A 175 -2.88 -2.21 17.43
CA LEU A 175 -2.25 -1.81 16.19
C LEU A 175 -1.52 -3.02 15.57
N LEU A 176 -1.93 -3.45 14.38
CA LEU A 176 -1.19 -4.44 13.58
C LEU A 176 -0.54 -3.70 12.41
N ILE A 177 0.77 -3.78 12.30
CA ILE A 177 1.54 -2.95 11.37
C ILE A 177 2.43 -3.83 10.50
N TYR A 178 2.28 -3.70 9.18
CA TYR A 178 3.29 -4.08 8.20
C TYR A 178 4.01 -2.82 7.72
N ASP A 179 5.31 -2.75 7.91
CA ASP A 179 6.14 -1.69 7.34
C ASP A 179 7.56 -2.21 7.08
N PRO A 180 8.04 -2.20 5.83
CA PRO A 180 9.39 -2.67 5.50
C PRO A 180 10.49 -2.00 6.32
N GLN A 181 10.30 -0.71 6.67
CA GLN A 181 11.26 0.06 7.45
C GLN A 181 10.59 1.25 8.12
N LEU A 182 10.43 1.19 9.43
CA LEU A 182 9.81 2.18 10.28
C LEU A 182 10.92 2.93 11.03
N THR A 183 11.12 4.21 10.68
CA THR A 183 12.25 5.02 11.19
C THR A 183 11.85 6.46 11.53
N ASP A 184 10.59 6.86 11.33
CA ASP A 184 10.13 8.20 11.66
C ASP A 184 9.98 8.36 13.17
N ASP A 185 10.80 9.20 13.78
CA ASP A 185 10.87 9.38 15.24
C ASP A 185 9.51 9.80 15.85
N ALA A 186 8.79 10.70 15.19
CA ALA A 186 7.49 11.16 15.69
C ALA A 186 6.43 10.04 15.66
N MET A 187 6.42 9.22 14.61
CA MET A 187 5.51 8.08 14.51
C MET A 187 5.87 6.98 15.50
N LEU A 188 7.18 6.69 15.68
CA LEU A 188 7.66 5.72 16.67
C LEU A 188 7.33 6.15 18.09
N ARG A 189 7.51 7.44 18.40
CA ARG A 189 7.10 8.01 19.71
C ARG A 189 5.60 7.82 19.96
N LEU A 190 4.76 8.07 18.96
CA LEU A 190 3.31 7.84 19.08
C LEU A 190 2.96 6.37 19.34
N ILE A 191 3.62 5.45 18.65
CA ILE A 191 3.42 4.00 18.84
C ILE A 191 3.88 3.61 20.25
N SER A 192 5.06 4.06 20.70
CA SER A 192 5.55 3.83 22.07
C SER A 192 4.58 4.33 23.13
N GLN A 193 4.05 5.55 22.98
CA GLN A 193 3.03 6.09 23.88
C GLN A 193 1.76 5.23 23.92
N LYS A 194 1.35 4.65 22.78
CA LYS A 194 0.20 3.73 22.73
C LYS A 194 0.50 2.42 23.44
N ILE A 195 1.69 1.86 23.27
CA ILE A 195 2.12 0.65 23.98
C ILE A 195 2.14 0.91 25.50
N ALA A 196 2.73 2.01 25.94
CA ALA A 196 2.76 2.42 27.35
C ALA A 196 1.34 2.61 27.94
N ALA A 197 0.37 3.00 27.10
CA ALA A 197 -1.04 3.11 27.49
C ALA A 197 -1.82 1.75 27.42
N GLY A 198 -1.12 0.61 27.25
CA GLY A 198 -1.72 -0.72 27.23
C GLY A 198 -2.31 -1.16 25.89
N ILE A 199 -2.03 -0.45 24.80
CA ILE A 199 -2.46 -0.85 23.46
C ILE A 199 -1.53 -1.94 22.93
N GLU A 200 -2.09 -3.07 22.51
CA GLU A 200 -1.34 -4.12 21.85
C GLU A 200 -0.78 -3.63 20.50
N ALA A 201 0.53 -3.71 20.29
CA ALA A 201 1.15 -3.40 19.02
C ALA A 201 1.96 -4.59 18.52
N LYS A 202 1.60 -5.11 17.33
CA LYS A 202 2.36 -6.12 16.60
C LYS A 202 2.91 -5.48 15.33
N ILE A 203 4.23 -5.51 15.12
CA ILE A 203 4.88 -4.90 13.96
C ILE A 203 5.68 -5.96 13.22
N ILE A 204 5.34 -6.20 11.97
CA ILE A 204 6.15 -7.00 11.04
C ILE A 204 6.92 -6.04 10.14
N GLY A 205 8.24 -6.01 10.32
CA GLY A 205 9.17 -5.16 9.58
C GLY A 205 10.36 -4.71 10.43
N LYS A 206 11.26 -3.96 9.79
CA LYS A 206 12.44 -3.41 10.45
C LYS A 206 12.07 -2.13 11.19
N VAL A 207 12.31 -2.10 12.49
CA VAL A 207 12.13 -0.91 13.33
C VAL A 207 13.51 -0.40 13.73
N GLU A 208 13.79 0.87 13.45
CA GLU A 208 14.97 1.59 13.94
C GLU A 208 14.49 2.69 14.90
N SER A 209 14.58 2.42 16.19
CA SER A 209 13.96 3.25 17.22
C SER A 209 14.84 3.39 18.45
N LYS A 210 14.84 4.60 19.02
CA LYS A 210 15.30 4.87 20.39
C LYS A 210 14.17 4.71 21.43
N TRP A 211 12.94 4.47 20.95
CA TRP A 211 11.77 4.26 21.78
C TRP A 211 11.58 2.75 22.01
N ASP A 212 10.88 2.36 23.05
CA ASP A 212 10.53 0.95 23.31
C ASP A 212 9.45 0.47 22.31
N VAL A 213 9.88 0.26 21.08
CA VAL A 213 9.06 -0.26 19.98
C VAL A 213 9.86 -1.32 19.26
N GLY A 214 9.42 -2.57 19.37
CA GLY A 214 10.02 -3.71 18.68
C GLY A 214 9.32 -4.02 17.36
N GLY A 215 10.07 -4.60 16.43
CA GLY A 215 9.55 -5.14 15.17
C GLY A 215 10.11 -6.53 14.90
N GLU A 216 9.31 -7.38 14.27
CA GLU A 216 9.69 -8.71 13.86
C GLU A 216 10.05 -8.74 12.38
N PRO A 217 11.19 -9.33 12.00
CA PRO A 217 11.51 -9.52 10.59
C PRO A 217 10.49 -10.45 9.94
N PHE A 218 10.11 -10.13 8.70
CA PHE A 218 9.16 -10.96 7.94
C PHE A 218 9.85 -12.24 7.44
N PRO A 219 9.39 -13.42 7.85
CA PRO A 219 10.09 -14.66 7.52
C PRO A 219 9.78 -15.16 6.10
N GLY A 220 10.83 -15.57 5.38
CA GLY A 220 10.72 -16.36 4.15
C GLY A 220 10.36 -15.62 2.87
N ARG A 221 10.02 -14.34 2.90
CA ARG A 221 9.69 -13.53 1.71
C ARG A 221 10.14 -12.09 1.90
N ARG A 222 10.21 -11.36 0.78
CA ARG A 222 10.39 -9.92 0.83
C ARG A 222 9.13 -9.24 1.37
N LEU A 223 9.27 -8.40 2.38
CA LEU A 223 8.20 -7.51 2.84
C LEU A 223 8.16 -6.25 1.97
N HIS A 224 7.02 -5.99 1.35
CA HIS A 224 6.76 -4.76 0.60
C HIS A 224 5.37 -4.18 0.95
N ALA A 225 4.79 -4.65 2.05
CA ALA A 225 3.51 -4.18 2.56
C ALA A 225 3.67 -2.93 3.43
N ARG A 226 2.74 -2.00 3.30
CA ARG A 226 2.57 -0.83 4.16
C ARG A 226 1.10 -0.78 4.55
N VAL A 227 0.81 -1.34 5.70
CA VAL A 227 -0.54 -1.49 6.22
C VAL A 227 -0.51 -1.21 7.72
N ILE A 228 -1.48 -0.47 8.20
CA ILE A 228 -1.73 -0.27 9.63
C ILE A 228 -3.19 -0.63 9.89
N ILE A 229 -3.44 -1.71 10.65
CA ILE A 229 -4.78 -2.09 11.06
C ILE A 229 -4.99 -1.58 12.49
N ARG A 230 -6.05 -0.82 12.70
CA ARG A 230 -6.41 -0.23 13.98
C ARG A 230 -7.70 -0.83 14.53
N ASP A 231 -7.59 -1.42 15.72
CA ASP A 231 -8.71 -1.95 16.51
C ASP A 231 -9.60 -2.97 15.76
N GLY A 232 -9.08 -3.59 14.69
CA GLY A 232 -9.84 -4.49 13.82
C GLY A 232 -10.99 -3.81 13.04
N ARG A 233 -11.04 -2.48 12.99
CA ARG A 233 -12.18 -1.72 12.43
C ARG A 233 -11.82 -0.78 11.30
N ARG A 234 -10.58 -0.35 11.23
CA ARG A 234 -10.06 0.52 10.19
C ARG A 234 -8.67 0.05 9.80
N ALA A 235 -8.31 0.18 8.52
CA ALA A 235 -6.96 -0.06 8.08
C ALA A 235 -6.49 1.08 7.17
N PHE A 236 -5.23 1.45 7.30
CA PHE A 236 -4.50 2.18 6.27
C PHE A 236 -3.80 1.16 5.38
N LEU A 237 -3.84 1.39 4.06
CA LEU A 237 -3.11 0.64 3.05
C LEU A 237 -2.57 1.61 2.01
N GLY A 238 -1.28 1.52 1.70
CA GLY A 238 -0.68 2.42 0.72
C GLY A 238 0.75 2.10 0.35
N SER A 239 1.43 3.11 -0.20
CA SER A 239 2.83 3.05 -0.57
C SER A 239 3.75 3.76 0.44
N GLN A 240 3.19 4.45 1.44
CA GLN A 240 3.93 5.15 2.48
C GLN A 240 4.43 4.22 3.58
N SER A 241 5.74 4.11 3.78
CA SER A 241 6.32 3.67 5.06
C SER A 241 6.33 4.82 6.06
N LEU A 242 6.33 4.50 7.36
CA LEU A 242 6.49 5.48 8.42
C LEU A 242 7.95 5.95 8.50
N ARG A 243 8.37 6.64 7.43
CA ARG A 243 9.69 7.26 7.25
C ARG A 243 9.52 8.70 6.83
N ARG A 244 10.34 9.59 7.38
CA ARG A 244 10.28 11.02 7.06
C ARG A 244 10.33 11.30 5.55
N LEU A 245 11.21 10.58 4.82
CA LEU A 245 11.35 10.72 3.38
C LEU A 245 10.05 10.41 2.62
N GLU A 246 9.32 9.36 3.02
CA GLU A 246 8.09 8.93 2.36
C GLU A 246 6.89 9.77 2.78
N LEU A 247 6.91 10.30 3.99
CA LEU A 247 5.84 11.16 4.51
C LEU A 247 5.91 12.60 3.99
N GLU A 248 7.13 13.15 3.76
CA GLU A 248 7.32 14.59 3.53
C GLU A 248 8.00 14.96 2.21
N LYS A 249 8.68 14.02 1.52
CA LYS A 249 9.54 14.34 0.37
C LYS A 249 9.21 13.55 -0.89
N ARG A 250 8.22 12.66 -0.83
CA ARG A 250 7.78 11.85 -1.95
C ARG A 250 6.28 12.00 -2.17
N ARG A 251 5.85 11.83 -3.42
CA ARG A 251 4.45 11.58 -3.72
C ARG A 251 4.17 10.10 -3.52
N GLU A 252 3.46 9.78 -2.44
CA GLU A 252 2.98 8.45 -2.14
C GLU A 252 1.45 8.49 -2.02
N VAL A 253 0.77 7.38 -2.29
CA VAL A 253 -0.69 7.27 -2.24
C VAL A 253 -1.09 6.09 -1.38
N GLY A 254 -2.07 6.31 -0.53
CA GLY A 254 -2.70 5.28 0.29
C GLY A 254 -4.15 5.62 0.59
N VAL A 255 -4.88 4.70 1.17
CA VAL A 255 -6.29 4.86 1.52
C VAL A 255 -6.61 4.31 2.90
N VAL A 256 -7.62 4.91 3.53
CA VAL A 256 -8.24 4.36 4.73
C VAL A 256 -9.37 3.42 4.32
N VAL A 257 -9.22 2.16 4.67
CA VAL A 257 -10.19 1.07 4.46
C VAL A 257 -11.09 0.98 5.68
N THR A 258 -12.41 0.95 5.45
CA THR A 258 -13.44 0.77 6.50
C THR A 258 -14.34 -0.44 6.21
N ASP A 259 -14.10 -1.12 5.11
CA ASP A 259 -14.82 -2.32 4.70
C ASP A 259 -14.49 -3.50 5.63
N ARG A 260 -15.48 -4.00 6.36
CA ARG A 260 -15.28 -5.03 7.39
C ARG A 260 -14.74 -6.35 6.84
N ARG A 261 -15.13 -6.73 5.60
CA ARG A 261 -14.66 -7.96 4.98
C ARG A 261 -13.19 -7.85 4.61
N ALA A 262 -12.81 -6.75 3.95
CA ALA A 262 -11.41 -6.50 3.58
C ALA A 262 -10.50 -6.41 4.81
N ILE A 263 -10.96 -5.77 5.91
CA ILE A 263 -10.20 -5.67 7.14
C ILE A 263 -10.02 -7.03 7.80
N ARG A 264 -11.06 -7.87 7.84
CA ARG A 264 -10.98 -9.24 8.38
C ARG A 264 -9.95 -10.07 7.61
N GLU A 265 -10.01 -10.04 6.30
CA GLU A 265 -9.04 -10.73 5.43
C GLU A 265 -7.61 -10.22 5.66
N MET A 266 -7.40 -8.90 5.84
CA MET A 266 -6.10 -8.33 6.21
C MET A 266 -5.59 -8.86 7.55
N ILE A 267 -6.48 -8.99 8.54
CA ILE A 267 -6.14 -9.53 9.88
C ILE A 267 -5.75 -10.99 9.78
N GLU A 268 -6.52 -11.80 9.08
CA GLU A 268 -6.24 -13.23 8.85
C GLU A 268 -4.86 -13.44 8.23
N VAL A 269 -4.53 -12.65 7.21
CA VAL A 269 -3.20 -12.67 6.59
C VAL A 269 -2.13 -12.21 7.58
N PHE A 270 -2.38 -11.14 8.35
CA PHE A 270 -1.43 -10.63 9.32
C PHE A 270 -1.13 -11.66 10.41
N GLU A 271 -2.16 -12.26 11.02
CA GLU A 271 -1.98 -13.24 12.09
C GLU A 271 -1.28 -14.52 11.57
N SER A 272 -1.59 -14.97 10.36
CA SER A 272 -0.87 -16.06 9.70
C SER A 272 0.61 -15.75 9.51
N ASP A 273 0.94 -14.54 9.05
CA ASP A 273 2.32 -14.09 8.87
C ASP A 273 3.01 -13.87 10.23
N TRP A 274 2.30 -13.33 11.23
CA TRP A 274 2.80 -13.13 12.59
C TRP A 274 3.16 -14.44 13.29
N ALA A 275 2.34 -15.47 13.17
CA ALA A 275 2.59 -16.79 13.74
C ALA A 275 3.93 -17.41 13.27
N ARG A 276 4.42 -16.99 12.11
CA ARG A 276 5.71 -17.44 11.53
C ARG A 276 6.91 -16.63 12.03
N THR A 277 6.71 -15.51 12.72
CA THR A 277 7.79 -14.71 13.32
C THR A 277 8.34 -15.39 14.58
N ARG A 278 9.45 -14.86 15.11
CA ARG A 278 10.03 -15.39 16.37
C ARG A 278 9.09 -15.21 17.56
N SER A 279 8.50 -14.01 17.69
CA SER A 279 7.56 -13.70 18.77
C SER A 279 6.26 -14.49 18.62
N GLY A 280 5.73 -14.65 17.41
CA GLY A 280 4.54 -15.46 17.16
C GLY A 280 4.73 -16.93 17.57
N ARG A 281 5.84 -17.56 17.15
CA ARG A 281 6.16 -18.93 17.54
C ARG A 281 6.33 -19.11 19.06
N LYS A 282 6.92 -18.11 19.75
CA LYS A 282 7.01 -18.13 21.21
C LYS A 282 5.64 -18.05 21.87
N ALA A 283 4.76 -17.20 21.36
CA ALA A 283 3.40 -17.06 21.88
C ALA A 283 2.57 -18.34 21.70
N SER A 284 2.63 -18.99 20.52
CA SER A 284 1.96 -20.28 20.29
C SER A 284 2.41 -21.37 21.25
N LYS A 285 3.73 -21.56 21.41
CA LYS A 285 4.28 -22.55 22.36
C LYS A 285 3.88 -22.28 23.82
N LYS A 286 3.71 -20.99 24.20
CA LYS A 286 3.27 -20.63 25.56
C LYS A 286 1.79 -20.94 25.75
N ALA A 287 0.97 -20.75 24.71
CA ALA A 287 -0.46 -21.08 24.74
C ALA A 287 -0.66 -22.60 24.86
N GLU A 288 0.01 -23.38 24.02
CA GLU A 288 -0.04 -24.86 24.07
C GLU A 288 0.32 -25.40 25.46
N LYS A 289 1.42 -24.93 26.05
CA LYS A 289 1.85 -25.34 27.40
C LYS A 289 0.83 -24.93 28.51
N LYS A 290 0.10 -23.84 28.30
CA LYS A 290 -0.93 -23.41 29.26
C LYS A 290 -2.18 -24.30 29.17
N GLU A 291 -2.60 -24.65 27.96
CA GLU A 291 -3.72 -25.57 27.72
C GLU A 291 -3.41 -26.96 28.26
N GLU A 292 -2.21 -27.47 28.00
CA GLU A 292 -1.76 -28.77 28.52
C GLU A 292 -1.79 -28.82 30.07
N LYS A 293 -1.31 -27.75 30.73
CA LYS A 293 -1.37 -27.65 32.20
C LYS A 293 -2.80 -27.55 32.73
N GLN A 294 -3.70 -26.88 32.01
CA GLN A 294 -5.13 -26.81 32.43
C GLN A 294 -5.84 -28.15 32.25
N LEU A 295 -5.49 -28.90 31.19
CA LEU A 295 -6.05 -30.23 30.97
C LEU A 295 -5.60 -31.22 32.06
N VAL A 296 -4.29 -31.21 32.39
CA VAL A 296 -3.75 -32.07 33.49
C VAL A 296 -4.29 -31.69 34.86
N ALA A 297 -4.61 -30.43 35.10
CA ALA A 297 -5.19 -30.00 36.39
C ALA A 297 -6.71 -30.27 36.51
N ALA A 298 -7.37 -30.62 35.40
CA ALA A 298 -8.79 -30.94 35.33
C ALA A 298 -9.07 -32.48 35.35
N THR A 299 -8.01 -33.29 35.26
CA THR A 299 -8.03 -34.77 35.46
C THR A 299 -7.54 -35.15 36.83
#